data_fef18539da377eeccb19d5da243c5c76
#
_entry.id   fef18539da377eeccb19d5da243c5c76
#
_cell.length_a   1.000
_cell.length_b   1.000
_cell.length_c   1.000
_cell.angle_alpha   90.00
_cell.angle_beta   90.00
_cell.angle_gamma   90.00
#
_symmetry.space_group_name_H-M   'P 1'
#
loop_
_entity.id
_entity.type
_entity.pdbx_description
1 polymer ?
#
loop_
_entity_poly.entity_id
_entity_poly.type
_entity_poly.pdbx_seq_one_letter_code
_entity_poly.pdbx_strand_id
1 'polypeptide(L)'
;MKTFEGKVVVITGAGSGLGRAYAREFANRGAVLALNDYDSSSLRDTCALMPPRTKTFSSAFDVSDRDAMYRFADDVAAAVGPAHVVINNAGIAGVGAPAWALADKDFERLMAVDFFSVVHGTRAFLPHLRENADGAIVNISSLFGLTGAPNKSDYCAAKFAVRGFTEALMVEMTREPVSVHLVHPGGTATNISNNTGDTGFSDHFLRTDPADVAVGTAEAILKGRPRLVVAHAAFKTQVASSFLPRRLMNRILWHQLAPVIDTSQYPGTAARRAPRSTWPFH
;
A
#
# COMPACT_ATOMS: atom_id res chain seq x y z
N MET A 1 1.98 5.56 -21.66
CA MET A 1 2.67 6.81 -21.27
C MET A 1 4.15 6.75 -21.63
N LYS A 2 4.73 7.86 -22.12
CA LYS A 2 6.17 7.89 -22.53
C LYS A 2 7.02 8.80 -21.64
N THR A 3 6.40 9.74 -20.93
CA THR A 3 7.05 10.72 -20.05
C THR A 3 6.07 11.17 -18.97
N PHE A 4 6.58 11.70 -17.87
CA PHE A 4 5.78 12.34 -16.82
C PHE A 4 5.82 13.87 -16.89
N GLU A 5 6.60 14.44 -17.79
CA GLU A 5 6.70 15.89 -17.95
C GLU A 5 5.31 16.52 -18.19
N GLY A 6 4.93 17.44 -17.34
CA GLY A 6 3.62 18.11 -17.35
C GLY A 6 2.42 17.24 -17.02
N LYS A 7 2.59 15.95 -16.69
CA LYS A 7 1.51 15.03 -16.33
C LYS A 7 1.07 15.25 -14.88
N VAL A 8 -0.23 15.26 -14.63
CA VAL A 8 -0.78 15.33 -13.26
C VAL A 8 -0.72 13.97 -12.59
N VAL A 9 0.04 13.87 -11.51
CA VAL A 9 0.24 12.66 -10.72
C VAL A 9 -0.38 12.85 -9.33
N VAL A 10 -1.40 12.06 -9.04
CA VAL A 10 -2.09 12.04 -7.74
C VAL A 10 -1.44 11.00 -6.84
N ILE A 11 -1.14 11.36 -5.58
CA ILE A 11 -0.52 10.46 -4.60
C ILE A 11 -1.24 10.61 -3.27
N THR A 12 -1.80 9.51 -2.75
CA THR A 12 -2.37 9.46 -1.39
C THR A 12 -1.33 9.00 -0.38
N GLY A 13 -1.39 9.48 0.87
CA GLY A 13 -0.41 9.19 1.90
C GLY A 13 0.96 9.80 1.58
N ALA A 14 0.99 11.02 1.02
CA ALA A 14 2.19 11.67 0.52
C ALA A 14 3.06 12.33 1.61
N GLY A 15 2.59 12.43 2.84
CA GLY A 15 3.27 13.14 3.94
C GLY A 15 4.55 12.46 4.42
N SER A 16 4.72 11.17 4.20
CA SER A 16 5.89 10.43 4.71
C SER A 16 6.25 9.22 3.84
N GLY A 17 7.33 8.55 4.21
CA GLY A 17 7.72 7.24 3.72
C GLY A 17 7.68 7.09 2.20
N LEU A 18 6.96 6.07 1.72
CA LEU A 18 6.87 5.74 0.31
C LEU A 18 6.10 6.80 -0.49
N GLY A 19 5.05 7.41 0.08
CA GLY A 19 4.30 8.48 -0.58
C GLY A 19 5.16 9.72 -0.85
N ARG A 20 6.00 10.11 0.12
CA ARG A 20 7.00 11.19 -0.06
C ARG A 20 8.04 10.82 -1.11
N ALA A 21 8.49 9.57 -1.15
CA ALA A 21 9.44 9.11 -2.17
C ALA A 21 8.81 9.16 -3.57
N TYR A 22 7.55 8.78 -3.72
CA TYR A 22 6.82 8.97 -4.97
C TYR A 22 6.74 10.45 -5.36
N ALA A 23 6.34 11.33 -4.44
CA ALA A 23 6.25 12.75 -4.72
C ALA A 23 7.57 13.32 -5.27
N ARG A 24 8.70 12.97 -4.65
CA ARG A 24 10.04 13.39 -5.09
C ARG A 24 10.41 12.82 -6.47
N GLU A 25 10.16 11.53 -6.69
CA GLU A 25 10.50 10.86 -7.94
C GLU A 25 9.72 11.46 -9.11
N PHE A 26 8.40 11.65 -8.97
CA PHE A 26 7.60 12.23 -10.04
C PHE A 26 7.86 13.72 -10.24
N ALA A 27 8.15 14.48 -9.18
CA ALA A 27 8.60 15.87 -9.28
C ALA A 27 9.90 15.99 -10.09
N ASN A 28 10.88 15.11 -9.82
CA ASN A 28 12.15 15.09 -10.54
C ASN A 28 11.98 14.73 -12.03
N ARG A 29 10.88 14.02 -12.38
CA ARG A 29 10.51 13.71 -13.77
C ARG A 29 9.61 14.77 -14.42
N GLY A 30 9.44 15.94 -13.80
CA GLY A 30 8.70 17.07 -14.35
C GLY A 30 7.18 16.97 -14.21
N ALA A 31 6.67 16.08 -13.35
CA ALA A 31 5.24 15.96 -13.14
C ALA A 31 4.66 17.15 -12.35
N VAL A 32 3.39 17.43 -12.56
CA VAL A 32 2.54 18.24 -11.69
C VAL A 32 1.98 17.31 -10.61
N LEU A 33 2.05 17.71 -9.34
CA LEU A 33 1.68 16.86 -8.22
C LEU A 33 0.34 17.24 -7.61
N ALA A 34 -0.50 16.26 -7.33
CA ALA A 34 -1.67 16.39 -6.48
C ALA A 34 -1.52 15.44 -5.28
N LEU A 35 -1.29 16.00 -4.10
CA LEU A 35 -0.87 15.26 -2.92
C LEU A 35 -1.94 15.27 -1.84
N ASN A 36 -2.18 14.11 -1.23
CA ASN A 36 -3.02 13.99 -0.05
C ASN A 36 -2.24 13.30 1.07
N ASP A 37 -2.52 13.69 2.28
CA ASP A 37 -2.20 12.96 3.51
C ASP A 37 -3.25 13.26 4.57
N TYR A 38 -3.34 12.41 5.60
CA TYR A 38 -4.14 12.68 6.80
C TYR A 38 -3.52 13.80 7.65
N ASP A 39 -2.17 13.81 7.76
CA ASP A 39 -1.42 14.80 8.53
C ASP A 39 -1.02 16.00 7.64
N SER A 40 -1.68 17.12 7.88
CA SER A 40 -1.43 18.37 7.16
C SER A 40 -0.01 18.93 7.37
N SER A 41 0.63 18.64 8.52
CA SER A 41 2.00 19.09 8.79
C SER A 41 3.00 18.32 7.93
N SER A 42 2.97 16.99 8.00
CA SER A 42 3.83 16.14 7.19
C SER A 42 3.62 16.34 5.68
N LEU A 43 2.39 16.68 5.27
CA LEU A 43 2.08 17.00 3.87
C LEU A 43 2.75 18.31 3.44
N ARG A 44 2.69 19.36 4.26
CA ARG A 44 3.41 20.63 4.03
C ARG A 44 4.91 20.42 3.94
N ASP A 45 5.49 19.61 4.85
CA ASP A 45 6.92 19.28 4.82
C ASP A 45 7.31 18.60 3.49
N THR A 46 6.47 17.68 3.01
CA THR A 46 6.69 17.04 1.72
C THR A 46 6.65 18.07 0.58
N CYS A 47 5.65 18.94 0.56
CA CYS A 47 5.56 20.00 -0.46
C CYS A 47 6.79 20.92 -0.46
N ALA A 48 7.31 21.26 0.72
CA ALA A 48 8.50 22.10 0.87
C ALA A 48 9.79 21.44 0.36
N LEU A 49 9.84 20.12 0.28
CA LEU A 49 10.97 19.36 -0.25
C LEU A 49 10.98 19.23 -1.78
N MET A 50 9.91 19.63 -2.46
CA MET A 50 9.84 19.53 -3.91
C MET A 50 10.72 20.57 -4.60
N PRO A 51 11.24 20.29 -5.80
CA PRO A 51 11.96 21.29 -6.60
C PRO A 51 11.13 22.58 -6.76
N PRO A 52 11.72 23.80 -6.68
CA PRO A 52 10.97 25.06 -6.66
C PRO A 52 10.02 25.28 -7.83
N ARG A 53 10.28 24.67 -8.97
CA ARG A 53 9.42 24.78 -10.19
C ARG A 53 8.29 23.74 -10.22
N THR A 54 8.20 22.84 -9.25
CA THR A 54 7.16 21.80 -9.24
C THR A 54 5.81 22.42 -8.91
N LYS A 55 4.87 22.35 -9.84
CA LYS A 55 3.48 22.74 -9.56
C LYS A 55 2.85 21.68 -8.67
N THR A 56 2.33 22.10 -7.51
CA THR A 56 1.77 21.18 -6.52
C THR A 56 0.42 21.69 -6.02
N PHE A 57 -0.58 20.82 -6.01
CA PHE A 57 -1.84 20.97 -5.29
C PHE A 57 -1.82 20.00 -4.11
N SER A 58 -2.30 20.39 -2.94
CA SER A 58 -2.32 19.49 -1.77
C SER A 58 -3.57 19.69 -0.92
N SER A 59 -4.13 18.59 -0.41
CA SER A 59 -5.32 18.58 0.44
C SER A 59 -5.16 17.55 1.55
N ALA A 60 -5.41 17.97 2.80
CA ALA A 60 -5.31 17.11 3.96
C ALA A 60 -6.70 16.57 4.35
N PHE A 61 -6.90 15.25 4.23
CA PHE A 61 -8.12 14.56 4.62
C PHE A 61 -7.86 13.07 4.82
N ASP A 62 -8.77 12.40 5.51
CA ASP A 62 -8.74 10.94 5.71
C ASP A 62 -9.22 10.22 4.45
N VAL A 63 -8.37 9.40 3.83
CA VAL A 63 -8.68 8.65 2.61
C VAL A 63 -9.81 7.64 2.77
N SER A 64 -10.19 7.28 4.00
CA SER A 64 -11.35 6.44 4.28
C SER A 64 -12.68 7.19 4.12
N ASP A 65 -12.66 8.54 4.14
CA ASP A 65 -13.81 9.37 3.78
C ASP A 65 -13.98 9.37 2.26
N ARG A 66 -14.99 8.60 1.83
CA ARG A 66 -15.34 8.48 0.41
C ARG A 66 -15.63 9.82 -0.23
N ASP A 67 -16.45 10.64 0.42
CA ASP A 67 -16.93 11.88 -0.18
C ASP A 67 -15.81 12.93 -0.25
N ALA A 68 -14.89 12.93 0.73
CA ALA A 68 -13.67 13.73 0.66
C ALA A 68 -12.77 13.31 -0.52
N MET A 69 -12.65 12.02 -0.81
CA MET A 69 -11.88 11.52 -1.96
C MET A 69 -12.46 11.98 -3.30
N TYR A 70 -13.79 11.99 -3.44
CA TYR A 70 -14.45 12.47 -4.65
C TYR A 70 -14.30 13.99 -4.80
N ARG A 71 -14.50 14.76 -3.72
CA ARG A 71 -14.21 16.21 -3.74
C ARG A 71 -12.75 16.49 -4.11
N PHE A 72 -11.82 15.72 -3.59
CA PHE A 72 -10.41 15.89 -3.94
C PHE A 72 -10.15 15.66 -5.43
N ALA A 73 -10.83 14.71 -6.07
CA ALA A 73 -10.68 14.50 -7.52
C ALA A 73 -11.19 15.71 -8.32
N ASP A 74 -12.33 16.28 -7.95
CA ASP A 74 -12.89 17.48 -8.58
C ASP A 74 -11.98 18.69 -8.37
N ASP A 75 -11.46 18.90 -7.15
CA ASP A 75 -10.55 19.99 -6.81
C ASP A 75 -9.22 19.88 -7.57
N VAL A 76 -8.67 18.67 -7.73
CA VAL A 76 -7.47 18.43 -8.54
C VAL A 76 -7.71 18.82 -10.00
N ALA A 77 -8.82 18.38 -10.57
CA ALA A 77 -9.15 18.71 -11.96
C ALA A 77 -9.28 20.23 -12.18
N ALA A 78 -9.90 20.94 -11.23
CA ALA A 78 -10.06 22.38 -11.27
C ALA A 78 -8.72 23.13 -11.09
N ALA A 79 -7.85 22.68 -10.19
CA ALA A 79 -6.62 23.39 -9.82
C ALA A 79 -5.44 23.14 -10.77
N VAL A 80 -5.28 21.88 -11.23
CA VAL A 80 -4.10 21.44 -11.98
C VAL A 80 -4.41 20.64 -13.25
N GLY A 81 -5.67 20.38 -13.51
CA GLY A 81 -6.14 19.59 -14.66
C GLY A 81 -6.43 18.13 -14.34
N PRO A 82 -7.01 17.37 -15.30
CA PRO A 82 -7.38 15.99 -15.11
C PRO A 82 -6.16 15.09 -14.81
N ALA A 83 -6.33 14.14 -13.88
CA ALA A 83 -5.27 13.24 -13.48
C ALA A 83 -4.81 12.34 -14.63
N HIS A 84 -3.50 12.16 -14.76
CA HIS A 84 -2.87 11.21 -15.68
C HIS A 84 -2.41 9.94 -14.96
N VAL A 85 -1.96 10.06 -13.70
CA VAL A 85 -1.55 8.94 -12.88
C VAL A 85 -2.19 9.08 -11.51
N VAL A 86 -2.73 7.98 -10.98
CA VAL A 86 -3.23 7.91 -9.60
C VAL A 86 -2.50 6.81 -8.86
N ILE A 87 -1.83 7.16 -7.76
CA ILE A 87 -1.11 6.25 -6.89
C ILE A 87 -1.88 6.16 -5.57
N ASN A 88 -2.66 5.10 -5.42
CA ASN A 88 -3.36 4.74 -4.18
C ASN A 88 -2.34 4.10 -3.23
N ASN A 89 -1.63 4.96 -2.46
CA ASN A 89 -0.52 4.55 -1.61
C ASN A 89 -0.85 4.62 -0.11
N ALA A 90 -1.78 5.47 0.32
CA ALA A 90 -2.13 5.60 1.73
C ALA A 90 -2.40 4.24 2.39
N GLY A 91 -1.91 4.07 3.61
CA GLY A 91 -2.09 2.85 4.38
C GLY A 91 -1.57 3.00 5.80
N ILE A 92 -2.06 2.15 6.69
CA ILE A 92 -1.66 2.07 8.09
C ILE A 92 -1.19 0.64 8.44
N ALA A 93 -0.39 0.51 9.48
CA ALA A 93 -0.10 -0.80 10.05
C ALA A 93 -1.22 -1.22 11.00
N GLY A 94 -1.55 -2.51 11.04
CA GLY A 94 -2.42 -3.07 12.06
C GLY A 94 -1.77 -3.04 13.45
N VAL A 95 -2.57 -3.29 14.48
CA VAL A 95 -2.13 -3.25 15.89
C VAL A 95 -1.13 -4.35 16.29
N GLY A 96 -0.90 -5.35 15.43
CA GLY A 96 0.10 -6.38 15.68
C GLY A 96 -0.35 -7.45 16.67
N ALA A 97 -1.63 -7.82 16.65
CA ALA A 97 -2.22 -8.85 17.49
C ALA A 97 -2.71 -10.07 16.69
N PRO A 98 -2.80 -11.26 17.32
CA PRO A 98 -3.41 -12.41 16.67
C PRO A 98 -4.89 -12.19 16.40
N ALA A 99 -5.44 -12.85 15.37
CA ALA A 99 -6.81 -12.62 14.87
C ALA A 99 -7.89 -12.69 15.95
N TRP A 100 -7.73 -13.56 16.96
CA TRP A 100 -8.69 -13.71 18.07
C TRP A 100 -8.61 -12.62 19.13
N ALA A 101 -7.63 -11.73 19.06
CA ALA A 101 -7.40 -10.63 20.00
C ALA A 101 -7.54 -9.24 19.34
N LEU A 102 -7.77 -9.20 18.03
CA LEU A 102 -8.04 -7.96 17.31
C LEU A 102 -9.45 -7.47 17.67
N ALA A 103 -9.57 -6.20 18.02
CA ALA A 103 -10.88 -5.56 18.16
C ALA A 103 -11.46 -5.28 16.76
N ASP A 104 -12.79 -5.46 16.63
CA ASP A 104 -13.50 -5.26 15.36
C ASP A 104 -13.25 -3.87 14.79
N LYS A 105 -13.28 -2.83 15.63
CA LYS A 105 -13.01 -1.43 15.23
C LYS A 105 -11.63 -1.22 14.59
N ASP A 106 -10.61 -1.97 15.05
CA ASP A 106 -9.24 -1.83 14.53
C ASP A 106 -9.13 -2.52 13.17
N PHE A 107 -9.80 -3.69 13.04
CA PHE A 107 -9.90 -4.39 11.76
C PHE A 107 -10.68 -3.56 10.73
N GLU A 108 -11.83 -3.00 11.11
CA GLU A 108 -12.67 -2.14 10.25
C GLU A 108 -11.90 -0.88 9.81
N ARG A 109 -11.20 -0.23 10.76
CA ARG A 109 -10.38 0.95 10.46
C ARG A 109 -9.29 0.65 9.45
N LEU A 110 -8.60 -0.46 9.62
CA LEU A 110 -7.55 -0.88 8.71
C LEU A 110 -8.11 -1.18 7.32
N MET A 111 -9.22 -1.89 7.22
CA MET A 111 -9.89 -2.15 5.94
C MET A 111 -10.36 -0.86 5.27
N ALA A 112 -10.89 0.09 6.03
CA ALA A 112 -11.33 1.38 5.51
C ALA A 112 -10.18 2.17 4.89
N VAL A 113 -9.01 2.20 5.56
CA VAL A 113 -7.84 2.94 5.09
C VAL A 113 -7.08 2.18 3.99
N ASP A 114 -6.78 0.88 4.19
CA ASP A 114 -5.84 0.15 3.34
C ASP A 114 -6.49 -0.48 2.10
N PHE A 115 -7.81 -0.67 2.12
CA PHE A 115 -8.53 -1.27 0.99
C PHE A 115 -9.59 -0.34 0.41
N PHE A 116 -10.56 0.14 1.23
CA PHE A 116 -11.64 0.94 0.67
C PHE A 116 -11.17 2.28 0.11
N SER A 117 -10.11 2.87 0.67
CA SER A 117 -9.48 4.07 0.08
C SER A 117 -8.98 3.83 -1.35
N VAL A 118 -8.41 2.64 -1.62
CA VAL A 118 -7.96 2.25 -2.97
C VAL A 118 -9.15 2.16 -3.93
N VAL A 119 -10.26 1.60 -3.46
CA VAL A 119 -11.52 1.56 -4.24
C VAL A 119 -12.04 2.97 -4.51
N HIS A 120 -12.07 3.82 -3.49
CA HIS A 120 -12.53 5.20 -3.60
C HIS A 120 -11.66 6.02 -4.55
N GLY A 121 -10.32 5.99 -4.37
CA GLY A 121 -9.38 6.70 -5.23
C GLY A 121 -9.45 6.23 -6.69
N THR A 122 -9.50 4.91 -6.90
CA THR A 122 -9.70 4.35 -8.25
C THR A 122 -10.97 4.89 -8.89
N ARG A 123 -12.10 4.83 -8.20
CA ARG A 123 -13.41 5.23 -8.76
C ARG A 123 -13.55 6.73 -8.94
N ALA A 124 -13.03 7.54 -8.02
CA ALA A 124 -13.09 8.99 -8.10
C ALA A 124 -12.27 9.53 -9.28
N PHE A 125 -11.09 8.96 -9.53
CA PHE A 125 -10.20 9.45 -10.58
C PHE A 125 -10.34 8.74 -11.94
N LEU A 126 -11.04 7.61 -12.03
CA LEU A 126 -11.21 6.89 -13.30
C LEU A 126 -11.80 7.74 -14.43
N PRO A 127 -12.80 8.62 -14.21
CA PRO A 127 -13.29 9.54 -15.25
C PRO A 127 -12.17 10.40 -15.83
N HIS A 128 -11.35 11.03 -14.97
CA HIS A 128 -10.23 11.91 -15.38
C HIS A 128 -9.14 11.13 -16.15
N LEU A 129 -8.85 9.89 -15.72
CA LEU A 129 -7.87 9.04 -16.40
C LEU A 129 -8.32 8.63 -17.80
N ARG A 130 -9.65 8.47 -18.01
CA ARG A 130 -10.24 8.16 -19.32
C ARG A 130 -10.21 9.33 -20.29
N GLU A 131 -10.24 10.57 -19.80
CA GLU A 131 -10.06 11.76 -20.61
C GLU A 131 -8.65 11.83 -21.22
N ASN A 132 -7.68 11.21 -20.56
CA ASN A 132 -6.30 11.14 -21.02
C ASN A 132 -6.06 9.81 -21.75
N ALA A 133 -5.56 9.85 -22.99
CA ALA A 133 -5.33 8.67 -23.83
C ALA A 133 -4.29 7.68 -23.26
N ASP A 134 -3.58 8.02 -22.20
CA ASP A 134 -2.49 7.25 -21.58
C ASP A 134 -2.55 7.23 -20.04
N GLY A 135 -3.75 7.20 -19.45
CA GLY A 135 -3.95 7.16 -18.00
C GLY A 135 -3.34 5.93 -17.31
N ALA A 136 -2.97 6.08 -16.04
CA ALA A 136 -2.44 4.97 -15.23
C ALA A 136 -3.00 4.97 -13.80
N ILE A 137 -3.40 3.79 -13.31
CA ILE A 137 -3.76 3.51 -11.92
C ILE A 137 -2.66 2.65 -11.31
N VAL A 138 -2.16 3.05 -10.15
CA VAL A 138 -1.19 2.30 -9.36
C VAL A 138 -1.77 2.01 -7.99
N ASN A 139 -1.97 0.74 -7.67
CA ASN A 139 -2.45 0.32 -6.37
C ASN A 139 -1.33 -0.35 -5.57
N ILE A 140 -1.08 0.18 -4.36
CA ILE A 140 0.01 -0.30 -3.50
C ILE A 140 -0.52 -1.38 -2.57
N SER A 141 -0.13 -2.62 -2.84
CA SER A 141 -0.31 -3.77 -1.97
C SER A 141 0.92 -3.94 -1.05
N SER A 142 1.35 -5.16 -0.81
CA SER A 142 2.52 -5.50 0.02
C SER A 142 2.99 -6.92 -0.34
N LEU A 143 4.15 -7.35 0.16
CA LEU A 143 4.49 -8.77 0.25
C LEU A 143 3.44 -9.56 1.04
N PHE A 144 2.80 -8.93 2.04
CA PHE A 144 1.69 -9.52 2.79
C PHE A 144 0.36 -9.54 2.02
N GLY A 145 0.31 -9.07 0.80
CA GLY A 145 -0.71 -9.38 -0.21
C GLY A 145 -0.39 -10.64 -1.04
N LEU A 146 0.75 -11.32 -0.77
CA LEU A 146 1.17 -12.57 -1.41
C LEU A 146 1.17 -13.74 -0.43
N THR A 147 1.40 -13.47 0.86
CA THR A 147 1.47 -14.47 1.92
C THR A 147 0.93 -13.91 3.23
N GLY A 148 0.38 -14.80 4.07
CA GLY A 148 -0.05 -14.44 5.43
C GLY A 148 1.12 -14.29 6.38
N ALA A 149 0.94 -13.48 7.43
CA ALA A 149 1.88 -13.35 8.54
C ALA A 149 1.13 -13.42 9.88
N PRO A 150 1.71 -14.00 10.94
CA PRO A 150 1.10 -13.98 12.26
C PRO A 150 1.03 -12.55 12.78
N ASN A 151 0.05 -12.24 13.62
CA ASN A 151 -0.24 -10.90 14.16
C ASN A 151 -0.53 -9.81 13.11
N LYS A 152 -0.83 -10.18 11.86
CA LYS A 152 -1.09 -9.27 10.74
C LYS A 152 -2.29 -9.72 9.90
N SER A 153 -3.26 -10.42 10.50
CA SER A 153 -4.41 -10.95 9.76
C SER A 153 -5.26 -9.86 9.11
N ASP A 154 -5.44 -8.74 9.79
CA ASP A 154 -6.10 -7.52 9.31
C ASP A 154 -5.37 -6.92 8.10
N TYR A 155 -4.07 -6.67 8.26
CA TYR A 155 -3.22 -6.09 7.21
C TYR A 155 -3.09 -7.03 5.99
N CYS A 156 -2.89 -8.34 6.23
CA CYS A 156 -2.88 -9.32 5.15
C CYS A 156 -4.22 -9.32 4.41
N ALA A 157 -5.35 -9.33 5.13
CA ALA A 157 -6.67 -9.32 4.50
C ALA A 157 -6.85 -8.10 3.59
N ALA A 158 -6.50 -6.90 4.05
CA ALA A 158 -6.60 -5.68 3.25
C ALA A 158 -5.68 -5.72 2.02
N LYS A 159 -4.41 -6.15 2.18
CA LYS A 159 -3.46 -6.18 1.05
C LYS A 159 -3.74 -7.30 0.05
N PHE A 160 -4.35 -8.41 0.46
CA PHE A 160 -4.92 -9.40 -0.46
C PHE A 160 -6.17 -8.86 -1.17
N ALA A 161 -7.03 -8.10 -0.47
CA ALA A 161 -8.19 -7.44 -1.08
C ALA A 161 -7.77 -6.42 -2.15
N VAL A 162 -6.75 -5.59 -1.88
CA VAL A 162 -6.15 -4.68 -2.89
C VAL A 162 -5.66 -5.47 -4.10
N ARG A 163 -4.97 -6.58 -3.89
CA ARG A 163 -4.50 -7.43 -4.98
C ARG A 163 -5.67 -7.97 -5.81
N GLY A 164 -6.65 -8.60 -5.19
CA GLY A 164 -7.80 -9.17 -5.90
C GLY A 164 -8.58 -8.13 -6.68
N PHE A 165 -8.85 -6.97 -6.07
CA PHE A 165 -9.49 -5.83 -6.73
C PHE A 165 -8.68 -5.34 -7.93
N THR A 166 -7.36 -5.19 -7.78
CA THR A 166 -6.51 -4.67 -8.85
C THR A 166 -6.37 -5.66 -10.00
N GLU A 167 -6.24 -6.97 -9.72
CA GLU A 167 -6.18 -8.02 -10.76
C GLU A 167 -7.50 -8.07 -11.55
N ALA A 168 -8.67 -7.91 -10.89
CA ALA A 168 -9.97 -7.79 -11.58
C ALA A 168 -10.02 -6.52 -12.44
N LEU A 169 -9.60 -5.38 -11.89
CA LEU A 169 -9.58 -4.11 -12.61
C LEU A 169 -8.67 -4.16 -13.85
N MET A 170 -7.53 -4.88 -13.81
CA MET A 170 -6.67 -5.09 -14.98
C MET A 170 -7.43 -5.76 -16.13
N VAL A 171 -8.29 -6.74 -15.83
CA VAL A 171 -9.12 -7.41 -16.83
C VAL A 171 -10.18 -6.46 -17.40
N GLU A 172 -10.85 -5.71 -16.53
CA GLU A 172 -11.88 -4.74 -16.92
C GLU A 172 -11.31 -3.61 -17.81
N MET A 173 -10.07 -3.20 -17.56
CA MET A 173 -9.40 -2.11 -18.30
C MET A 173 -8.68 -2.59 -19.57
N THR A 174 -8.76 -3.87 -19.96
CA THR A 174 -8.02 -4.42 -21.11
C THR A 174 -8.31 -3.67 -22.42
N ARG A 175 -9.49 -3.09 -22.56
CA ARG A 175 -9.91 -2.34 -23.77
C ARG A 175 -10.02 -0.83 -23.53
N GLU A 176 -9.59 -0.35 -22.38
CA GLU A 176 -9.63 1.05 -21.97
C GLU A 176 -8.24 1.70 -22.14
N PRO A 177 -8.16 3.02 -22.36
CA PRO A 177 -6.87 3.71 -22.48
C PRO A 177 -6.21 3.95 -21.11
N VAL A 178 -6.52 3.13 -20.12
CA VAL A 178 -6.01 3.26 -18.74
C VAL A 178 -5.25 2.00 -18.36
N SER A 179 -3.96 2.13 -18.11
CA SER A 179 -3.13 1.03 -17.60
C SER A 179 -3.30 0.86 -16.09
N VAL A 180 -3.26 -0.39 -15.62
CA VAL A 180 -3.41 -0.72 -14.20
C VAL A 180 -2.16 -1.43 -13.71
N HIS A 181 -1.60 -0.96 -12.60
CA HIS A 181 -0.35 -1.43 -12.03
C HIS A 181 -0.56 -1.84 -10.57
N LEU A 182 -0.13 -3.05 -10.23
CA LEU A 182 -0.13 -3.58 -8.88
C LEU A 182 1.31 -3.61 -8.35
N VAL A 183 1.58 -2.89 -7.28
CA VAL A 183 2.90 -2.84 -6.67
C VAL A 183 2.88 -3.58 -5.33
N HIS A 184 3.85 -4.49 -5.15
CA HIS A 184 4.10 -5.20 -3.89
C HIS A 184 5.46 -4.76 -3.33
N PRO A 185 5.52 -3.70 -2.52
CA PRO A 185 6.73 -3.36 -1.80
C PRO A 185 7.07 -4.46 -0.78
N GLY A 186 8.37 -4.70 -0.59
CA GLY A 186 8.86 -5.37 0.61
C GLY A 186 8.74 -4.48 1.84
N GLY A 187 9.30 -4.91 2.95
CA GLY A 187 9.45 -4.05 4.11
C GLY A 187 10.24 -2.80 3.73
N THR A 188 9.55 -1.69 3.57
CA THR A 188 10.16 -0.38 3.31
C THR A 188 10.41 0.33 4.62
N ALA A 189 11.58 0.97 4.74
CA ALA A 189 11.93 1.81 5.89
C ALA A 189 11.02 3.06 5.90
N THR A 190 9.81 2.91 6.44
CA THR A 190 8.80 3.97 6.52
C THR A 190 8.24 4.07 7.94
N ASN A 191 7.68 5.21 8.30
CA ASN A 191 7.08 5.44 9.62
C ASN A 191 5.80 4.62 9.88
N ILE A 192 5.39 3.76 8.96
CA ILE A 192 4.15 2.98 9.05
C ILE A 192 4.11 2.06 10.28
N SER A 193 5.28 1.64 10.80
CA SER A 193 5.41 0.75 11.97
C SER A 193 5.70 1.47 13.29
N ASN A 194 5.93 2.79 13.28
CA ASN A 194 6.31 3.52 14.50
C ASN A 194 5.23 3.52 15.59
N ASN A 195 3.97 3.26 15.23
CA ASN A 195 2.84 3.26 16.15
C ASN A 195 2.45 1.85 16.66
N THR A 196 3.15 0.79 16.23
CA THR A 196 2.74 -0.59 16.58
C THR A 196 3.48 -1.20 17.76
N GLY A 197 4.47 -0.51 18.32
CA GLY A 197 5.33 -1.05 19.40
C GLY A 197 6.21 -2.24 18.97
N ASP A 198 6.18 -2.63 17.71
CA ASP A 198 6.82 -3.82 17.14
C ASP A 198 8.15 -3.45 16.47
N THR A 199 9.10 -2.94 17.28
CA THR A 199 10.42 -2.49 16.80
C THR A 199 11.25 -3.64 16.21
N GLY A 200 11.12 -4.86 16.73
CA GLY A 200 11.88 -6.01 16.25
C GLY A 200 11.47 -6.45 14.83
N PHE A 201 10.20 -6.34 14.49
CA PHE A 201 9.69 -6.66 13.15
C PHE A 201 10.21 -5.63 12.12
N SER A 202 10.19 -4.36 12.50
CA SER A 202 10.65 -3.26 11.66
C SER A 202 12.12 -3.41 11.29
N ASP A 203 13.00 -3.63 12.25
CA ASP A 203 14.44 -3.73 12.04
C ASP A 203 14.84 -4.95 11.17
N HIS A 204 14.08 -6.01 11.22
CA HIS A 204 14.37 -7.23 10.46
C HIS A 204 13.91 -7.16 9.00
N PHE A 205 12.79 -6.51 8.71
CA PHE A 205 12.15 -6.54 7.40
C PHE A 205 12.21 -5.22 6.61
N LEU A 206 12.46 -4.06 7.24
CA LEU A 206 12.46 -2.75 6.60
C LEU A 206 13.81 -2.45 5.92
N ARG A 207 14.13 -3.17 4.85
CA ARG A 207 15.41 -3.05 4.12
C ARG A 207 15.30 -2.48 2.71
N THR A 208 14.08 -2.24 2.23
CA THR A 208 13.87 -1.70 0.88
C THR A 208 13.84 -0.19 0.96
N ASP A 209 14.68 0.50 0.18
CA ASP A 209 14.64 1.95 0.08
C ASP A 209 13.32 2.38 -0.59
N PRO A 210 12.53 3.28 0.02
CA PRO A 210 11.36 3.86 -0.62
C PRO A 210 11.64 4.49 -2.00
N ALA A 211 12.85 5.02 -2.20
CA ALA A 211 13.26 5.58 -3.49
C ALA A 211 13.33 4.52 -4.59
N ASP A 212 13.86 3.32 -4.29
CA ASP A 212 13.92 2.22 -5.26
C ASP A 212 12.52 1.76 -5.68
N VAL A 213 11.57 1.75 -4.74
CA VAL A 213 10.17 1.43 -5.04
C VAL A 213 9.56 2.50 -5.93
N ALA A 214 9.81 3.77 -5.65
CA ALA A 214 9.28 4.89 -6.42
C ALA A 214 9.82 4.89 -7.86
N VAL A 215 11.13 4.73 -8.03
CA VAL A 215 11.79 4.60 -9.35
C VAL A 215 11.24 3.39 -10.09
N GLY A 216 11.20 2.22 -9.44
CA GLY A 216 10.67 0.99 -10.04
C GLY A 216 9.22 1.13 -10.51
N THR A 217 8.39 1.84 -9.75
CA THR A 217 6.99 2.11 -10.10
C THR A 217 6.88 3.03 -11.30
N ALA A 218 7.66 4.12 -11.34
CA ALA A 218 7.69 5.02 -12.49
C ALA A 218 8.12 4.27 -13.77
N GLU A 219 9.16 3.42 -13.68
CA GLU A 219 9.59 2.59 -14.78
C GLU A 219 8.55 1.54 -15.21
N ALA A 220 7.80 0.96 -14.24
CA ALA A 220 6.73 0.02 -14.54
C ALA A 220 5.60 0.68 -15.35
N ILE A 221 5.22 1.91 -15.01
CA ILE A 221 4.23 2.69 -15.77
C ILE A 221 4.72 2.95 -17.19
N LEU A 222 5.96 3.45 -17.36
CA LEU A 222 6.52 3.76 -18.68
C LEU A 222 6.67 2.53 -19.58
N LYS A 223 6.93 1.36 -18.97
CA LYS A 223 7.12 0.09 -19.70
C LYS A 223 5.84 -0.75 -19.80
N GLY A 224 4.71 -0.25 -19.27
CA GLY A 224 3.44 -0.99 -19.28
C GLY A 224 3.48 -2.30 -18.48
N ARG A 225 4.29 -2.40 -17.42
CA ARG A 225 4.39 -3.60 -16.60
C ARG A 225 3.23 -3.63 -15.58
N PRO A 226 2.31 -4.58 -15.66
CA PRO A 226 1.11 -4.58 -14.83
C PRO A 226 1.40 -4.94 -13.36
N ARG A 227 2.52 -5.60 -13.09
CA ARG A 227 2.90 -6.04 -11.73
C ARG A 227 4.35 -5.76 -11.43
N LEU A 228 4.59 -5.18 -10.27
CA LEU A 228 5.92 -4.88 -9.75
C LEU A 228 6.06 -5.45 -8.33
N VAL A 229 7.13 -6.19 -8.09
CA VAL A 229 7.51 -6.65 -6.75
C VAL A 229 8.90 -6.11 -6.46
N VAL A 230 9.02 -5.25 -5.46
CA VAL A 230 10.29 -4.60 -5.10
C VAL A 230 10.64 -4.96 -3.66
N ALA A 231 11.55 -5.89 -3.48
CA ALA A 231 12.20 -6.14 -2.21
C ALA A 231 13.39 -7.08 -2.38
N HIS A 232 14.34 -7.02 -1.47
CA HIS A 232 15.55 -7.85 -1.46
C HIS A 232 15.27 -9.37 -1.43
N ALA A 233 14.11 -9.78 -0.92
CA ALA A 233 13.65 -11.18 -0.87
C ALA A 233 12.30 -11.43 -1.57
N ALA A 234 11.72 -10.43 -2.23
CA ALA A 234 10.37 -10.49 -2.76
C ALA A 234 10.16 -11.58 -3.80
N PHE A 235 11.11 -11.76 -4.72
CA PHE A 235 11.03 -12.81 -5.73
C PHE A 235 11.02 -14.21 -5.10
N LYS A 236 11.89 -14.44 -4.11
CA LYS A 236 11.93 -15.72 -3.37
C LYS A 236 10.61 -15.97 -2.64
N THR A 237 10.06 -14.96 -1.98
CA THR A 237 8.78 -15.06 -1.25
C THR A 237 7.61 -15.27 -2.22
N GLN A 238 7.60 -14.60 -3.35
CA GLN A 238 6.57 -14.76 -4.38
C GLN A 238 6.58 -16.18 -4.95
N VAL A 239 7.74 -16.70 -5.35
CA VAL A 239 7.90 -18.06 -5.88
C VAL A 239 7.53 -19.07 -4.80
N ALA A 240 8.05 -18.91 -3.58
CA ALA A 240 7.75 -19.79 -2.47
C ALA A 240 6.25 -19.82 -2.13
N SER A 241 5.58 -18.67 -2.09
CA SER A 241 4.13 -18.58 -1.80
C SER A 241 3.25 -19.24 -2.87
N SER A 242 3.75 -19.32 -4.10
CA SER A 242 3.02 -19.90 -5.23
C SER A 242 3.21 -21.43 -5.38
N PHE A 243 4.36 -21.95 -4.98
CA PHE A 243 4.75 -23.34 -5.29
C PHE A 243 4.96 -24.22 -4.04
N LEU A 244 5.23 -23.64 -2.87
CA LEU A 244 5.41 -24.45 -1.66
C LEU A 244 4.08 -24.91 -1.06
N PRO A 245 3.99 -26.17 -0.56
CA PRO A 245 2.83 -26.61 0.21
C PRO A 245 2.58 -25.68 1.41
N ARG A 246 1.32 -25.28 1.64
CA ARG A 246 0.93 -24.34 2.72
C ARG A 246 1.49 -24.72 4.10
N ARG A 247 1.50 -26.00 4.45
CA ARG A 247 2.03 -26.47 5.74
C ARG A 247 3.52 -26.18 5.91
N LEU A 248 4.31 -26.31 4.83
CA LEU A 248 5.74 -26.00 4.85
C LEU A 248 5.96 -24.48 4.92
N MET A 249 5.23 -23.73 4.09
CA MET A 249 5.30 -22.27 4.11
C MET A 249 4.95 -21.69 5.48
N ASN A 250 3.88 -22.17 6.12
CA ASN A 250 3.48 -21.72 7.45
C ASN A 250 4.56 -22.03 8.52
N ARG A 251 5.26 -23.18 8.44
CA ARG A 251 6.38 -23.48 9.35
C ARG A 251 7.56 -22.53 9.14
N ILE A 252 7.92 -22.26 7.88
CA ILE A 252 9.00 -21.33 7.55
C ILE A 252 8.67 -19.92 8.05
N LEU A 253 7.48 -19.41 7.73
CA LEU A 253 7.03 -18.09 8.16
C LEU A 253 6.98 -17.98 9.69
N TRP A 254 6.45 -19.00 10.37
CA TRP A 254 6.45 -19.01 11.84
C TRP A 254 7.87 -18.96 12.41
N HIS A 255 8.79 -19.76 11.88
CA HIS A 255 10.17 -19.78 12.34
C HIS A 255 10.90 -18.46 12.14
N GLN A 256 10.60 -17.76 11.05
CA GLN A 256 11.19 -16.47 10.73
C GLN A 256 10.58 -15.31 11.52
N LEU A 257 9.27 -15.37 11.79
CA LEU A 257 8.52 -14.25 12.36
C LEU A 257 8.32 -14.35 13.87
N ALA A 258 8.22 -15.55 14.45
CA ALA A 258 8.01 -15.73 15.88
C ALA A 258 9.07 -15.05 16.77
N PRO A 259 10.36 -14.96 16.40
CA PRO A 259 11.34 -14.24 17.21
C PRO A 259 11.16 -12.71 17.26
N VAL A 260 10.39 -12.14 16.33
CA VAL A 260 10.27 -10.69 16.14
C VAL A 260 8.84 -10.17 16.31
N ILE A 261 7.91 -11.00 16.77
CA ILE A 261 6.51 -10.65 17.07
C ILE A 261 6.17 -10.95 18.53
N ASP A 262 5.14 -10.29 19.07
CA ASP A 262 4.60 -10.68 20.36
C ASP A 262 3.87 -12.04 20.27
N THR A 263 4.40 -13.03 20.96
CA THR A 263 3.82 -14.39 21.04
C THR A 263 3.11 -14.67 22.36
N SER A 264 2.98 -13.69 23.25
CA SER A 264 2.41 -13.87 24.59
C SER A 264 0.96 -14.38 24.58
N GLN A 265 0.20 -14.03 23.55
CA GLN A 265 -1.20 -14.42 23.38
C GLN A 265 -1.40 -15.77 22.67
N TYR A 266 -0.31 -16.44 22.28
CA TYR A 266 -0.40 -17.77 21.66
C TYR A 266 -0.40 -18.87 22.72
N PRO A 267 -1.49 -19.63 22.87
CA PRO A 267 -1.51 -20.78 23.79
C PRO A 267 -0.56 -21.85 23.26
N GLY A 268 0.57 -22.05 23.90
CA GLY A 268 1.39 -23.19 23.53
C GLY A 268 2.89 -23.08 23.57
N THR A 269 3.48 -21.98 23.95
CA THR A 269 4.91 -21.96 24.31
C THR A 269 5.16 -22.43 25.74
N ALA A 270 4.17 -22.24 26.66
CA ALA A 270 4.21 -22.75 28.04
C ALA A 270 3.33 -24.00 28.29
N ALA A 271 2.36 -24.30 27.44
CA ALA A 271 1.28 -25.27 27.70
C ALA A 271 1.46 -26.65 27.05
N ARG A 272 2.66 -27.05 26.61
CA ARG A 272 2.88 -28.45 26.16
C ARG A 272 2.79 -29.48 27.28
N ARG A 273 2.37 -29.10 28.50
CA ARG A 273 2.23 -29.98 29.66
C ARG A 273 0.83 -30.08 30.28
N ALA A 274 -0.21 -29.51 29.68
CA ALA A 274 -1.59 -29.70 30.15
C ALA A 274 -2.38 -30.62 29.22
N PRO A 275 -3.21 -31.54 29.73
CA PRO A 275 -4.02 -32.43 28.90
C PRO A 275 -5.07 -31.62 28.15
N ARG A 276 -5.36 -32.05 26.91
CA ARG A 276 -6.36 -31.42 26.02
C ARG A 276 -7.72 -31.38 26.71
N SER A 277 -8.14 -30.24 27.17
CA SER A 277 -9.55 -29.99 27.46
C SER A 277 -10.28 -29.73 26.17
N THR A 278 -11.34 -30.44 25.95
CA THR A 278 -12.26 -30.37 24.80
C THR A 278 -12.73 -28.95 24.53
N TRP A 279 -12.61 -28.54 23.30
CA TRP A 279 -13.20 -27.29 22.79
C TRP A 279 -14.74 -27.39 22.81
N PRO A 280 -15.47 -26.44 23.39
CA PRO A 280 -16.91 -26.39 23.28
C PRO A 280 -17.30 -25.53 22.07
N PHE A 281 -17.49 -26.13 20.93
CA PHE A 281 -18.36 -25.58 19.89
C PHE A 281 -19.46 -26.60 19.63
N HIS A 282 -20.64 -26.25 20.09
CA HIS A 282 -21.90 -26.68 19.55
C HIS A 282 -22.53 -25.53 18.77
#